data_855270f349ebb33ff3551da80c7b3aaa
#
_entry.id   855270f349ebb33ff3551da80c7b3aaa
#
_cell.length_a   1.000
_cell.length_b   1.000
_cell.length_c   1.000
_cell.angle_alpha   90.00
_cell.angle_beta   90.00
_cell.angle_gamma   90.00
#
_symmetry.space_group_name_H-M   'P 1'
#
loop_
_entity.id
_entity.type
_entity.pdbx_description
1 polymer ?
#
loop_
_entity_poly.entity_id
_entity_poly.type
_entity_poly.pdbx_seq_one_letter_code
_entity_poly.pdbx_strand_id
1 'polypeptide(L)'
;MESLRVVFMGTPEFAVGILEAIVQHGLHVVGVVTAADKPAGRGQQLKFSAVKEYAMAQGLPLLQPTNLKDPDFIMALEAWNANVQVVVAFRMLPEVVWRLPKWGTFNLHASLLPQYRGAAPIHWAIINGETETGVTTFFIDDKIDTGAMILSKKTAIGPEENTGSLHDRLMELGKEAVLETLERIAQGEVATVPQIETSELKTAYKLNKENCQLNFHKNGKEVYNQIRGLSPFPTAWCYVIDGETCWAIKIYEAIFVETPHTERVGQWKTTKKEINIVVPDGYLKIKVLQFPGKKKMTAQEVLNGMQFSSQCRVE
;
A
#
# COMPACT_ATOMS: atom_id res chain seq x y z
N MET A 1 31.51 19.40 -6.41
CA MET A 1 30.19 19.20 -5.83
C MET A 1 30.35 18.33 -4.58
N GLU A 2 29.64 18.64 -3.51
CA GLU A 2 29.62 17.83 -2.30
C GLU A 2 28.92 16.49 -2.58
N SER A 3 29.50 15.38 -2.19
CA SER A 3 28.92 14.06 -2.43
C SER A 3 27.66 13.84 -1.57
N LEU A 4 26.67 13.14 -2.12
CA LEU A 4 25.47 12.72 -1.38
C LEU A 4 25.85 11.81 -0.23
N ARG A 5 25.33 12.12 0.96
CA ARG A 5 25.38 11.29 2.18
C ARG A 5 23.96 11.05 2.61
N VAL A 6 23.45 9.88 2.22
CA VAL A 6 22.02 9.56 2.32
C VAL A 6 21.71 8.84 3.61
N VAL A 7 20.76 9.32 4.40
CA VAL A 7 20.03 8.50 5.39
C VAL A 7 18.74 8.03 4.76
N PHE A 8 18.47 6.73 4.86
CA PHE A 8 17.23 6.13 4.38
C PHE A 8 16.33 5.74 5.55
N MET A 9 15.04 6.05 5.45
CA MET A 9 14.02 5.71 6.46
C MET A 9 12.87 4.94 5.82
N GLY A 10 12.63 3.70 6.23
CA GLY A 10 11.57 2.88 5.67
C GLY A 10 11.32 1.59 6.47
N THR A 11 10.24 0.87 6.13
CA THR A 11 9.87 -0.34 6.89
C THR A 11 9.50 -1.53 5.99
N PRO A 12 8.53 -1.45 5.04
CA PRO A 12 8.05 -2.59 4.26
C PRO A 12 8.92 -2.90 3.04
N GLU A 13 8.57 -3.96 2.32
CA GLU A 13 9.25 -4.40 1.09
C GLU A 13 9.31 -3.31 0.01
N PHE A 14 8.28 -2.48 -0.13
CA PHE A 14 8.30 -1.34 -1.03
C PHE A 14 9.51 -0.42 -0.77
N ALA A 15 9.80 -0.16 0.50
CA ALA A 15 10.95 0.64 0.90
C ALA A 15 12.29 -0.09 0.63
N VAL A 16 12.33 -1.42 0.75
CA VAL A 16 13.51 -2.22 0.42
C VAL A 16 13.90 -2.03 -1.04
N GLY A 17 12.93 -2.13 -1.97
CA GLY A 17 13.22 -1.95 -3.39
C GLY A 17 13.86 -0.59 -3.70
N ILE A 18 13.41 0.47 -3.03
CA ILE A 18 13.98 1.81 -3.19
C ILE A 18 15.38 1.92 -2.57
N LEU A 19 15.59 1.39 -1.35
CA LEU A 19 16.90 1.36 -0.71
C LEU A 19 17.92 0.58 -1.55
N GLU A 20 17.50 -0.57 -2.08
CA GLU A 20 18.31 -1.39 -2.99
C GLU A 20 18.76 -0.59 -4.21
N ALA A 21 17.86 0.13 -4.87
CA ALA A 21 18.19 0.96 -6.02
C ALA A 21 19.22 2.04 -5.68
N ILE A 22 19.10 2.69 -4.51
CA ILE A 22 20.06 3.69 -4.03
C ILE A 22 21.45 3.07 -3.84
N VAL A 23 21.53 1.90 -3.20
CA VAL A 23 22.78 1.18 -2.94
C VAL A 23 23.42 0.69 -4.25
N GLN A 24 22.64 0.09 -5.14
CA GLN A 24 23.11 -0.43 -6.43
C GLN A 24 23.59 0.69 -7.37
N HIS A 25 23.02 1.90 -7.24
CA HIS A 25 23.48 3.08 -7.97
C HIS A 25 24.80 3.64 -7.44
N GLY A 26 25.35 3.05 -6.38
CA GLY A 26 26.63 3.47 -5.80
C GLY A 26 26.56 4.72 -4.94
N LEU A 27 25.36 5.17 -4.53
CA LEU A 27 25.17 6.30 -3.65
C LEU A 27 25.55 5.92 -2.21
N HIS A 28 26.17 6.87 -1.50
CA HIS A 28 26.66 6.62 -0.14
C HIS A 28 25.52 6.67 0.89
N VAL A 29 24.97 5.53 1.23
CA VAL A 29 24.01 5.37 2.33
C VAL A 29 24.79 5.32 3.65
N VAL A 30 24.74 6.41 4.42
CA VAL A 30 25.47 6.55 5.69
C VAL A 30 24.73 5.91 6.86
N GLY A 31 23.43 5.63 6.71
CA GLY A 31 22.66 4.92 7.71
C GLY A 31 21.20 4.68 7.29
N VAL A 32 20.58 3.73 7.96
CA VAL A 32 19.19 3.30 7.73
C VAL A 32 18.42 3.40 9.04
N VAL A 33 17.24 3.96 8.99
CA VAL A 33 16.30 3.99 10.12
C VAL A 33 15.07 3.17 9.77
N THR A 34 14.70 2.23 10.64
CA THR A 34 13.52 1.39 10.44
C THR A 34 12.73 1.20 11.73
N ALA A 35 11.57 0.55 11.64
CA ALA A 35 10.75 0.26 12.81
C ALA A 35 11.47 -0.68 13.79
N ALA A 36 11.21 -0.50 15.10
CA ALA A 36 11.67 -1.41 16.12
C ALA A 36 11.07 -2.81 15.92
N ASP A 37 11.84 -3.84 16.28
CA ASP A 37 11.40 -5.22 16.23
C ASP A 37 10.17 -5.43 17.09
N LYS A 38 9.23 -6.22 16.61
CA LYS A 38 8.00 -6.55 17.33
C LYS A 38 7.84 -8.05 17.45
N PRO A 39 7.37 -8.57 18.59
CA PRO A 39 6.95 -9.95 18.70
C PRO A 39 5.79 -10.20 17.72
N ALA A 40 5.86 -11.28 16.93
CA ALA A 40 4.85 -11.64 15.95
C ALA A 40 4.59 -13.15 15.94
N GLY A 41 3.34 -13.54 15.60
CA GLY A 41 2.92 -14.91 15.41
C GLY A 41 2.72 -15.72 16.69
N ARG A 42 2.34 -17.00 16.52
CA ARG A 42 2.25 -17.99 17.59
C ARG A 42 3.67 -18.31 18.06
N GLY A 43 4.02 -17.94 19.31
CA GLY A 43 5.35 -18.15 19.89
C GLY A 43 6.16 -16.84 20.04
N GLN A 44 5.62 -15.67 19.73
CA GLN A 44 6.23 -14.34 19.97
C GLN A 44 7.68 -14.19 19.46
N GLN A 45 8.03 -14.83 18.35
CA GLN A 45 9.33 -14.63 17.73
C GLN A 45 9.46 -13.18 17.24
N LEU A 46 10.62 -12.58 17.46
CA LEU A 46 10.90 -11.23 16.96
C LEU A 46 10.86 -11.24 15.43
N LYS A 47 9.95 -10.45 14.88
CA LYS A 47 9.88 -10.22 13.44
C LYS A 47 10.63 -8.94 13.09
N PHE A 48 11.63 -9.07 12.24
CA PHE A 48 12.35 -7.93 11.68
C PHE A 48 11.51 -7.23 10.59
N SER A 49 11.77 -5.96 10.39
CA SER A 49 11.25 -5.27 9.19
C SER A 49 12.04 -5.72 7.96
N ALA A 50 11.41 -5.71 6.78
CA ALA A 50 12.09 -6.04 5.54
C ALA A 50 13.32 -5.14 5.30
N VAL A 51 13.22 -3.85 5.62
CA VAL A 51 14.35 -2.91 5.54
C VAL A 51 15.48 -3.28 6.50
N LYS A 52 15.19 -3.77 7.72
CA LYS A 52 16.23 -4.25 8.64
C LYS A 52 16.98 -5.44 8.07
N GLU A 53 16.24 -6.43 7.55
CA GLU A 53 16.85 -7.63 6.97
C GLU A 53 17.81 -7.26 5.83
N TYR A 54 17.37 -6.37 4.93
CA TYR A 54 18.20 -5.87 3.85
C TYR A 54 19.42 -5.08 4.35
N ALA A 55 19.22 -4.12 5.27
CA ALA A 55 20.31 -3.31 5.81
C ALA A 55 21.39 -4.16 6.47
N MET A 56 21.01 -5.17 7.25
CA MET A 56 21.94 -6.13 7.87
C MET A 56 22.70 -6.94 6.82
N ALA A 57 22.02 -7.41 5.77
CA ALA A 57 22.64 -8.17 4.68
C ALA A 57 23.66 -7.33 3.89
N GLN A 58 23.46 -6.02 3.80
CA GLN A 58 24.37 -5.08 3.13
C GLN A 58 25.40 -4.44 4.07
N GLY A 59 25.38 -4.78 5.37
CA GLY A 59 26.29 -4.19 6.36
C GLY A 59 26.09 -2.68 6.58
N LEU A 60 24.88 -2.16 6.33
CA LEU A 60 24.56 -0.76 6.51
C LEU A 60 24.33 -0.43 7.99
N PRO A 61 24.80 0.74 8.50
CA PRO A 61 24.50 1.21 9.84
C PRO A 61 22.98 1.33 10.05
N LEU A 62 22.47 0.88 11.21
CA LEU A 62 21.05 0.75 11.47
C LEU A 62 20.64 1.38 12.80
N LEU A 63 19.56 2.16 12.80
CA LEU A 63 18.87 2.64 13.99
C LEU A 63 17.39 2.22 13.98
N GLN A 64 16.90 1.80 15.15
CA GLN A 64 15.51 1.33 15.34
C GLN A 64 14.85 2.06 16.53
N PRO A 65 14.64 3.40 16.44
CA PRO A 65 14.07 4.14 17.54
C PRO A 65 12.61 3.75 17.81
N THR A 66 12.25 3.57 19.07
CA THR A 66 10.85 3.49 19.50
C THR A 66 10.23 4.86 19.56
N ASN A 67 10.97 5.88 20.01
CA ASN A 67 10.61 7.29 20.04
C ASN A 67 11.54 8.11 19.14
N LEU A 68 10.98 8.76 18.12
CA LEU A 68 11.73 9.61 17.18
C LEU A 68 12.19 10.96 17.79
N LYS A 69 11.72 11.29 18.97
CA LYS A 69 12.14 12.50 19.73
C LYS A 69 13.17 12.18 20.82
N ASP A 70 13.63 10.94 20.90
CA ASP A 70 14.63 10.52 21.87
C ASP A 70 15.98 11.24 21.58
N PRO A 71 16.57 11.94 22.57
CA PRO A 71 17.84 12.64 22.39
C PRO A 71 18.97 11.74 21.92
N ASP A 72 19.06 10.52 22.44
CA ASP A 72 20.12 9.58 22.06
C ASP A 72 19.98 9.14 20.60
N PHE A 73 18.74 8.95 20.13
CA PHE A 73 18.46 8.69 18.71
C PHE A 73 18.87 9.88 17.84
N ILE A 74 18.51 11.10 18.24
CA ILE A 74 18.84 12.31 17.48
C ILE A 74 20.36 12.49 17.39
N MET A 75 21.10 12.34 18.49
CA MET A 75 22.56 12.40 18.50
C MET A 75 23.18 11.35 17.58
N ALA A 76 22.67 10.11 17.63
CA ALA A 76 23.16 9.03 16.77
C ALA A 76 22.88 9.30 15.27
N LEU A 77 21.72 9.89 14.95
CA LEU A 77 21.34 10.28 13.60
C LEU A 77 22.22 11.42 13.07
N GLU A 78 22.48 12.44 13.90
CA GLU A 78 23.37 13.56 13.59
C GLU A 78 24.82 13.11 13.35
N ALA A 79 25.30 12.13 14.13
CA ALA A 79 26.65 11.58 13.99
C ALA A 79 26.90 10.95 12.60
N TRP A 80 25.86 10.52 11.89
CA TRP A 80 25.98 10.06 10.51
C TRP A 80 26.30 11.18 9.52
N ASN A 81 26.13 12.45 9.92
CA ASN A 81 26.43 13.63 9.11
C ASN A 81 25.84 13.54 7.68
N ALA A 82 24.57 13.17 7.60
CA ALA A 82 23.84 13.08 6.35
C ALA A 82 23.52 14.49 5.81
N ASN A 83 23.57 14.64 4.48
CA ASN A 83 23.15 15.90 3.85
C ASN A 83 21.77 15.81 3.16
N VAL A 84 21.20 14.61 3.03
CA VAL A 84 19.85 14.35 2.55
C VAL A 84 19.24 13.14 3.26
N GLN A 85 17.94 13.18 3.50
CA GLN A 85 17.18 12.04 4.03
C GLN A 85 16.10 11.63 3.02
N VAL A 86 15.98 10.32 2.79
CA VAL A 86 14.97 9.69 1.91
C VAL A 86 14.02 8.89 2.78
N VAL A 87 12.73 9.17 2.68
CA VAL A 87 11.68 8.52 3.47
C VAL A 87 10.73 7.76 2.54
N VAL A 88 10.51 6.49 2.83
CA VAL A 88 9.62 5.63 2.05
C VAL A 88 8.80 4.73 2.97
N ALA A 89 7.49 4.88 2.98
CA ALA A 89 6.57 4.07 3.79
C ALA A 89 7.04 3.96 5.25
N PHE A 90 7.22 5.09 5.88
CA PHE A 90 7.63 5.22 7.27
C PHE A 90 6.60 5.99 8.08
N ARG A 91 6.74 6.00 9.40
CA ARG A 91 5.89 6.81 10.29
C ARG A 91 6.21 8.30 10.17
N MET A 92 5.26 9.15 10.58
CA MET A 92 5.43 10.60 10.59
C MET A 92 6.69 11.01 11.37
N LEU A 93 7.52 11.86 10.78
CA LEU A 93 8.74 12.36 11.38
C LEU A 93 8.46 13.66 12.17
N PRO A 94 9.02 13.82 13.36
CA PRO A 94 9.02 15.10 14.05
C PRO A 94 9.98 16.10 13.38
N GLU A 95 9.69 17.37 13.54
CA GLU A 95 10.46 18.47 12.94
C GLU A 95 11.96 18.37 13.23
N VAL A 96 12.33 18.03 14.46
CA VAL A 96 13.72 17.86 14.90
C VAL A 96 14.49 16.79 14.09
N VAL A 97 13.79 15.85 13.42
CA VAL A 97 14.40 14.84 12.59
C VAL A 97 14.46 15.27 11.12
N TRP A 98 13.32 15.72 10.56
CA TRP A 98 13.28 16.01 9.13
C TRP A 98 14.00 17.32 8.72
N ARG A 99 14.27 18.20 9.67
CA ARG A 99 15.06 19.43 9.44
C ARG A 99 16.59 19.26 9.52
N LEU A 100 17.08 18.10 9.96
CA LEU A 100 18.51 17.88 10.19
C LEU A 100 19.37 18.06 8.92
N PRO A 101 19.04 17.44 7.78
CA PRO A 101 19.95 17.46 6.65
C PRO A 101 19.89 18.79 5.88
N LYS A 102 21.06 19.26 5.44
CA LYS A 102 21.26 20.52 4.70
C LYS A 102 20.39 20.62 3.44
N TRP A 103 20.22 19.50 2.73
CA TRP A 103 19.44 19.44 1.48
C TRP A 103 18.02 18.93 1.67
N GLY A 104 17.59 18.83 2.93
CA GLY A 104 16.22 18.48 3.30
C GLY A 104 15.92 16.99 3.34
N THR A 105 14.71 16.71 3.75
CA THR A 105 14.14 15.36 3.83
C THR A 105 12.99 15.26 2.85
N PHE A 106 13.03 14.29 1.94
CA PHE A 106 11.93 14.08 1.02
C PHE A 106 11.33 12.67 1.17
N ASN A 107 10.06 12.55 0.82
CA ASN A 107 9.32 11.30 0.82
C ASN A 107 9.00 10.88 -0.62
N LEU A 108 9.00 9.57 -0.85
CA LEU A 108 8.36 8.94 -1.99
C LEU A 108 6.96 8.49 -1.60
N HIS A 109 5.94 9.08 -2.23
CA HIS A 109 4.54 8.74 -2.04
C HIS A 109 3.98 8.03 -3.27
N ALA A 110 3.25 6.95 -3.06
CA ALA A 110 2.75 6.11 -4.15
C ALA A 110 1.39 6.61 -4.69
N SER A 111 1.31 7.90 -5.02
CA SER A 111 0.19 8.53 -5.74
C SER A 111 0.67 9.76 -6.52
N LEU A 112 -0.21 10.28 -7.35
CA LEU A 112 -0.05 11.60 -7.97
C LEU A 112 -0.59 12.66 -7.00
N LEU A 113 0.27 13.19 -6.13
CA LEU A 113 -0.10 14.26 -5.20
C LEU A 113 -0.64 15.49 -5.96
N PRO A 114 -1.63 16.20 -5.40
CA PRO A 114 -2.15 16.12 -4.03
C PRO A 114 -3.22 15.04 -3.79
N GLN A 115 -3.57 14.22 -4.79
CA GLN A 115 -4.54 13.15 -4.63
C GLN A 115 -3.98 12.00 -3.80
N TYR A 116 -4.83 11.38 -2.99
CA TYR A 116 -4.49 10.18 -2.20
C TYR A 116 -3.36 10.40 -1.18
N ARG A 117 -3.30 11.58 -0.53
CA ARG A 117 -2.52 11.75 0.69
C ARG A 117 -2.97 10.74 1.74
N GLY A 118 -2.03 10.16 2.51
CA GLY A 118 -2.32 9.25 3.61
C GLY A 118 -1.75 7.85 3.48
N ALA A 119 -2.37 6.87 4.15
CA ALA A 119 -1.73 5.61 4.51
C ALA A 119 -1.76 4.51 3.42
N ALA A 120 -2.72 4.53 2.49
CA ALA A 120 -2.94 3.44 1.54
C ALA A 120 -3.24 3.91 0.10
N PRO A 121 -2.39 4.76 -0.51
CA PRO A 121 -2.68 5.41 -1.79
C PRO A 121 -2.90 4.42 -2.94
N ILE A 122 -2.12 3.35 -3.03
CA ILE A 122 -2.23 2.33 -4.09
C ILE A 122 -3.59 1.65 -4.05
N HIS A 123 -4.05 1.26 -2.86
CA HIS A 123 -5.33 0.59 -2.66
C HIS A 123 -6.49 1.50 -3.05
N TRP A 124 -6.50 2.74 -2.53
CA TRP A 124 -7.60 3.66 -2.75
C TRP A 124 -7.70 4.15 -4.19
N ALA A 125 -6.60 4.24 -4.93
CA ALA A 125 -6.65 4.53 -6.36
C ALA A 125 -7.45 3.45 -7.11
N ILE A 126 -7.20 2.17 -6.82
CA ILE A 126 -7.94 1.07 -7.44
C ILE A 126 -9.39 0.99 -6.93
N ILE A 127 -9.62 1.10 -5.61
CA ILE A 127 -10.96 1.04 -5.00
C ILE A 127 -11.87 2.11 -5.60
N ASN A 128 -11.35 3.32 -5.81
CA ASN A 128 -12.08 4.43 -6.41
C ASN A 128 -12.20 4.36 -7.94
N GLY A 129 -11.64 3.31 -8.58
CA GLY A 129 -11.77 3.07 -10.01
C GLY A 129 -10.94 4.01 -10.87
N GLU A 130 -9.82 4.53 -10.35
CA GLU A 130 -8.91 5.34 -11.16
C GLU A 130 -8.31 4.51 -12.30
N THR A 131 -8.06 5.18 -13.41
CA THR A 131 -7.41 4.60 -14.60
C THR A 131 -5.95 5.02 -14.73
N GLU A 132 -5.50 5.97 -13.92
CA GLU A 132 -4.13 6.47 -13.84
C GLU A 132 -3.74 6.68 -12.37
N THR A 133 -2.49 6.43 -12.06
CA THR A 133 -1.86 6.78 -10.79
C THR A 133 -0.37 7.05 -11.03
N GLY A 134 0.44 7.07 -9.99
CA GLY A 134 1.88 7.26 -10.11
C GLY A 134 2.57 7.32 -8.78
N VAL A 135 3.74 7.92 -8.81
CA VAL A 135 4.56 8.22 -7.63
C VAL A 135 4.94 9.70 -7.63
N THR A 136 5.07 10.26 -6.44
CA THR A 136 5.51 11.64 -6.26
C THR A 136 6.60 11.71 -5.20
N THR A 137 7.72 12.37 -5.50
CA THR A 137 8.69 12.79 -4.48
C THR A 137 8.39 14.22 -4.06
N PHE A 138 8.43 14.50 -2.76
CA PHE A 138 8.14 15.82 -2.21
C PHE A 138 8.94 16.07 -0.93
N PHE A 139 9.30 17.29 -0.62
CA PHE A 139 9.92 17.62 0.67
C PHE A 139 8.92 17.53 1.79
N ILE A 140 9.33 16.95 2.92
CA ILE A 140 8.48 16.81 4.12
C ILE A 140 8.33 18.17 4.79
N ASP A 141 7.13 18.46 5.25
CA ASP A 141 6.76 19.58 6.10
C ASP A 141 6.08 19.11 7.39
N ASP A 142 5.41 20.01 8.10
CA ASP A 142 4.75 19.76 9.40
C ASP A 142 3.40 19.01 9.29
N LYS A 143 2.89 18.83 8.05
CA LYS A 143 1.62 18.14 7.80
C LYS A 143 1.83 16.87 6.99
N ILE A 144 0.85 15.97 7.03
CA ILE A 144 0.93 14.68 6.32
C ILE A 144 0.82 14.90 4.81
N ASP A 145 1.88 14.56 4.09
CA ASP A 145 1.95 14.51 2.62
C ASP A 145 1.58 15.83 1.91
N THR A 146 1.84 16.99 2.53
CA THR A 146 1.47 18.32 2.01
C THR A 146 2.64 19.11 1.40
N GLY A 147 3.85 18.70 1.64
CA GLY A 147 5.04 19.42 1.24
C GLY A 147 5.19 19.64 -0.26
N ALA A 148 6.10 20.51 -0.65
CA ALA A 148 6.32 20.89 -2.05
C ALA A 148 6.83 19.71 -2.89
N MET A 149 6.15 19.43 -4.00
CA MET A 149 6.49 18.34 -4.93
C MET A 149 7.76 18.64 -5.71
N ILE A 150 8.62 17.62 -5.83
CA ILE A 150 9.88 17.70 -6.59
C ILE A 150 9.69 17.06 -7.98
N LEU A 151 9.13 15.85 -8.01
CA LEU A 151 8.97 15.06 -9.22
C LEU A 151 7.74 14.17 -9.11
N SER A 152 7.03 13.99 -10.23
CA SER A 152 5.95 13.00 -10.33
C SER A 152 6.13 12.17 -11.59
N LYS A 153 5.91 10.85 -11.47
CA LYS A 153 5.89 9.90 -12.59
C LYS A 153 4.55 9.17 -12.63
N LYS A 154 3.95 9.08 -13.81
CA LYS A 154 2.61 8.52 -14.03
C LYS A 154 2.65 7.11 -14.58
N THR A 155 1.62 6.32 -14.28
CA THR A 155 1.36 5.02 -14.90
C THR A 155 -0.14 4.75 -14.99
N ALA A 156 -0.56 4.00 -16.01
CA ALA A 156 -1.95 3.57 -16.13
C ALA A 156 -2.27 2.46 -15.12
N ILE A 157 -3.55 2.37 -14.73
CA ILE A 157 -4.11 1.24 -13.97
C ILE A 157 -4.95 0.40 -14.92
N GLY A 158 -4.59 -0.87 -15.06
CA GLY A 158 -5.34 -1.82 -15.89
C GLY A 158 -6.75 -2.11 -15.33
N PRO A 159 -7.73 -2.40 -16.20
CA PRO A 159 -9.12 -2.60 -15.78
C PRO A 159 -9.32 -3.82 -14.85
N GLU A 160 -8.43 -4.80 -14.93
CA GLU A 160 -8.44 -6.01 -14.11
C GLU A 160 -7.27 -6.06 -13.10
N GLU A 161 -6.44 -5.05 -13.11
CA GLU A 161 -5.27 -4.99 -12.26
C GLU A 161 -5.63 -4.90 -10.78
N ASN A 162 -4.91 -5.64 -9.94
CA ASN A 162 -5.04 -5.58 -8.49
C ASN A 162 -3.93 -4.76 -7.83
N THR A 163 -4.07 -4.52 -6.53
CA THR A 163 -3.07 -3.75 -5.78
C THR A 163 -1.70 -4.41 -5.76
N GLY A 164 -1.61 -5.74 -5.77
CA GLY A 164 -0.32 -6.44 -5.75
C GLY A 164 0.52 -6.12 -6.98
N SER A 165 -0.03 -6.28 -8.18
CA SER A 165 0.68 -5.99 -9.44
C SER A 165 0.97 -4.49 -9.61
N LEU A 166 0.03 -3.62 -9.21
CA LEU A 166 0.25 -2.19 -9.24
C LEU A 166 1.34 -1.74 -8.26
N HIS A 167 1.39 -2.33 -7.06
CA HIS A 167 2.43 -2.09 -6.05
C HIS A 167 3.82 -2.35 -6.63
N ASP A 168 4.03 -3.50 -7.27
CA ASP A 168 5.33 -3.87 -7.82
C ASP A 168 5.76 -2.90 -8.93
N ARG A 169 4.83 -2.52 -9.82
CA ARG A 169 5.10 -1.54 -10.87
C ARG A 169 5.38 -0.14 -10.32
N LEU A 170 4.64 0.31 -9.29
CA LEU A 170 4.90 1.59 -8.64
C LEU A 170 6.23 1.59 -7.86
N MET A 171 6.67 0.44 -7.37
CA MET A 171 7.98 0.30 -6.76
C MET A 171 9.09 0.55 -7.79
N GLU A 172 9.01 -0.04 -8.99
CA GLU A 172 9.98 0.21 -10.06
C GLU A 172 9.98 1.70 -10.48
N LEU A 173 8.81 2.27 -10.69
CA LEU A 173 8.66 3.69 -11.01
C LEU A 173 9.21 4.60 -9.89
N GLY A 174 9.06 4.17 -8.64
CA GLY A 174 9.58 4.84 -7.46
C GLY A 174 11.11 4.82 -7.37
N LYS A 175 11.75 3.71 -7.76
CA LYS A 175 13.22 3.62 -7.87
C LYS A 175 13.76 4.72 -8.79
N GLU A 176 13.20 4.82 -9.99
CA GLU A 176 13.57 5.85 -10.95
C GLU A 176 13.34 7.27 -10.40
N ALA A 177 12.17 7.51 -9.78
CA ALA A 177 11.82 8.82 -9.26
C ALA A 177 12.76 9.26 -8.12
N VAL A 178 13.14 8.34 -7.22
CA VAL A 178 14.06 8.66 -6.12
C VAL A 178 15.47 8.90 -6.61
N LEU A 179 15.99 8.10 -7.53
CA LEU A 179 17.32 8.31 -8.11
C LEU A 179 17.40 9.65 -8.83
N GLU A 180 16.42 9.96 -9.68
CA GLU A 180 16.34 11.25 -10.37
C GLU A 180 16.22 12.43 -9.39
N THR A 181 15.45 12.27 -8.30
CA THR A 181 15.37 13.30 -7.25
C THR A 181 16.70 13.53 -6.57
N LEU A 182 17.44 12.47 -6.24
CA LEU A 182 18.76 12.56 -5.62
C LEU A 182 19.78 13.22 -6.56
N GLU A 183 19.75 12.92 -7.86
CA GLU A 183 20.58 13.56 -8.87
C GLU A 183 20.31 15.07 -8.95
N ARG A 184 19.05 15.50 -9.02
CA ARG A 184 18.66 16.90 -9.03
C ARG A 184 19.13 17.64 -7.78
N ILE A 185 19.00 17.01 -6.60
CA ILE A 185 19.50 17.56 -5.34
C ILE A 185 21.03 17.74 -5.39
N ALA A 186 21.77 16.75 -5.88
CA ALA A 186 23.22 16.82 -5.98
C ALA A 186 23.70 17.93 -6.94
N GLN A 187 22.92 18.22 -7.99
CA GLN A 187 23.22 19.27 -8.97
C GLN A 187 22.80 20.66 -8.48
N GLY A 188 22.00 20.74 -7.39
CA GLY A 188 21.43 21.99 -6.91
C GLY A 188 20.27 22.50 -7.77
N GLU A 189 19.68 21.65 -8.59
CA GLU A 189 18.62 21.97 -9.57
C GLU A 189 17.23 21.51 -9.09
N VAL A 190 16.89 21.77 -7.85
CA VAL A 190 15.59 21.35 -7.30
C VAL A 190 14.56 22.47 -7.44
N ALA A 191 13.81 22.44 -8.53
CA ALA A 191 12.58 23.21 -8.64
C ALA A 191 11.43 22.44 -7.94
N THR A 192 10.70 23.11 -7.06
CA THR A 192 9.55 22.52 -6.37
C THR A 192 8.25 23.19 -6.77
N VAL A 193 7.16 22.41 -6.77
CA VAL A 193 5.81 22.90 -7.04
C VAL A 193 4.96 22.73 -5.78
N PRO A 194 4.35 23.82 -5.26
CA PRO A 194 3.40 23.70 -4.14
C PRO A 194 2.21 22.84 -4.52
N GLN A 195 1.70 22.06 -3.57
CA GLN A 195 0.46 21.32 -3.77
C GLN A 195 -0.73 22.28 -3.66
N ILE A 196 -1.63 22.23 -4.64
CA ILE A 196 -2.84 23.05 -4.64
C ILE A 196 -3.95 22.28 -3.91
N GLU A 197 -4.51 22.89 -2.88
CA GLU A 197 -5.67 22.32 -2.16
C GLU A 197 -6.97 22.64 -2.92
N THR A 198 -7.77 21.61 -3.17
CA THR A 198 -9.10 21.74 -3.77
C THR A 198 -10.11 20.94 -2.94
N SER A 199 -11.40 21.24 -3.11
CA SER A 199 -12.47 20.47 -2.45
C SER A 199 -12.64 19.03 -2.98
N GLU A 200 -11.96 18.68 -4.06
CA GLU A 200 -12.08 17.37 -4.74
C GLU A 200 -10.95 16.40 -4.39
N LEU A 201 -10.15 16.70 -3.36
CA LEU A 201 -9.05 15.82 -2.96
C LEU A 201 -9.58 14.52 -2.35
N LYS A 202 -9.12 13.42 -2.92
CA LYS A 202 -9.38 12.06 -2.40
C LYS A 202 -8.30 11.69 -1.38
N THR A 203 -8.72 11.20 -0.23
CA THR A 203 -7.84 10.79 0.86
C THR A 203 -7.60 9.29 0.86
N ALA A 204 -6.37 8.86 1.07
CA ALA A 204 -5.99 7.46 1.23
C ALA A 204 -6.05 7.03 2.70
N TYR A 205 -7.23 6.74 3.19
CA TYR A 205 -7.45 6.32 4.58
C TYR A 205 -6.69 5.05 4.92
N LYS A 206 -6.31 4.91 6.20
CA LYS A 206 -5.76 3.66 6.70
C LYS A 206 -6.80 2.54 6.54
N LEU A 207 -6.35 1.41 5.99
CA LEU A 207 -7.20 0.23 5.87
C LEU A 207 -7.39 -0.44 7.24
N ASN A 208 -8.62 -0.82 7.52
CA ASN A 208 -9.04 -1.49 8.74
C ASN A 208 -10.08 -2.56 8.41
N LYS A 209 -10.54 -3.30 9.40
CA LYS A 209 -11.50 -4.38 9.20
C LYS A 209 -12.80 -3.87 8.58
N GLU A 210 -13.28 -2.72 9.03
CA GLU A 210 -14.57 -2.14 8.64
C GLU A 210 -14.56 -1.70 7.17
N ASN A 211 -13.54 -0.94 6.74
CA ASN A 211 -13.46 -0.47 5.35
C ASN A 211 -12.99 -1.52 4.33
N CYS A 212 -12.55 -2.69 4.82
CA CYS A 212 -12.29 -3.87 3.97
C CYS A 212 -13.51 -4.79 3.83
N GLN A 213 -14.60 -4.57 4.56
CA GLN A 213 -15.84 -5.32 4.41
C GLN A 213 -16.55 -4.90 3.13
N LEU A 214 -17.04 -5.88 2.35
CA LEU A 214 -17.78 -5.65 1.14
C LEU A 214 -19.23 -5.25 1.44
N ASN A 215 -19.73 -4.27 0.69
CA ASN A 215 -21.15 -3.90 0.67
C ASN A 215 -21.72 -4.21 -0.71
N PHE A 216 -22.47 -5.30 -0.81
CA PHE A 216 -23.05 -5.77 -2.08
C PHE A 216 -24.25 -4.94 -2.55
N HIS A 217 -24.72 -3.96 -1.77
CA HIS A 217 -25.75 -3.00 -2.19
C HIS A 217 -25.21 -1.84 -3.04
N LYS A 218 -23.87 -1.72 -3.15
CA LYS A 218 -23.23 -0.85 -4.12
C LYS A 218 -23.32 -1.45 -5.52
N ASN A 219 -23.06 -0.62 -6.56
CA ASN A 219 -23.00 -1.17 -7.92
C ASN A 219 -21.83 -2.18 -8.05
N GLY A 220 -21.99 -3.12 -8.97
CA GLY A 220 -21.06 -4.24 -9.09
C GLY A 220 -19.64 -3.81 -9.43
N LYS A 221 -19.46 -2.71 -10.17
CA LYS A 221 -18.15 -2.17 -10.50
C LYS A 221 -17.41 -1.63 -9.25
N GLU A 222 -18.14 -0.98 -8.33
CA GLU A 222 -17.54 -0.51 -7.07
C GLU A 222 -17.11 -1.68 -6.19
N VAL A 223 -17.97 -2.70 -6.05
CA VAL A 223 -17.63 -3.90 -5.26
C VAL A 223 -16.45 -4.66 -5.89
N TYR A 224 -16.44 -4.80 -7.22
CA TYR A 224 -15.32 -5.38 -7.96
C TYR A 224 -14.02 -4.61 -7.74
N ASN A 225 -14.06 -3.27 -7.83
CA ASN A 225 -12.89 -2.43 -7.58
C ASN A 225 -12.39 -2.57 -6.13
N GLN A 226 -13.29 -2.69 -5.15
CA GLN A 226 -12.91 -2.93 -3.76
C GLN A 226 -12.22 -4.29 -3.59
N ILE A 227 -12.70 -5.35 -4.25
CA ILE A 227 -12.06 -6.66 -4.22
C ILE A 227 -10.64 -6.58 -4.79
N ARG A 228 -10.45 -6.08 -6.01
CA ARG A 228 -9.13 -5.99 -6.64
C ARG A 228 -8.20 -4.98 -5.96
N GLY A 229 -8.76 -3.89 -5.43
CA GLY A 229 -8.03 -2.87 -4.68
C GLY A 229 -7.56 -3.33 -3.29
N LEU A 230 -8.12 -4.40 -2.75
CA LEU A 230 -7.69 -5.00 -1.49
C LEU A 230 -6.91 -6.32 -1.67
N SER A 231 -6.73 -6.78 -2.91
CA SER A 231 -6.03 -8.02 -3.22
C SER A 231 -4.55 -7.77 -3.55
N PRO A 232 -3.62 -8.60 -3.09
CA PRO A 232 -3.78 -9.79 -2.27
C PRO A 232 -3.88 -9.53 -0.76
N PHE A 233 -3.62 -8.33 -0.28
CA PHE A 233 -3.63 -7.94 1.12
C PHE A 233 -4.15 -6.50 1.28
N PRO A 234 -4.94 -6.16 2.32
CA PRO A 234 -5.39 -6.99 3.44
C PRO A 234 -6.49 -8.00 3.08
N THR A 235 -7.06 -7.93 1.91
CA THR A 235 -8.12 -8.73 1.31
C THR A 235 -9.51 -8.23 1.71
N ALA A 236 -10.40 -8.12 0.73
CA ALA A 236 -11.82 -7.88 0.94
C ALA A 236 -12.47 -9.07 1.63
N TRP A 237 -13.44 -8.81 2.50
CA TRP A 237 -14.12 -9.85 3.25
C TRP A 237 -15.62 -9.57 3.37
N CYS A 238 -16.41 -10.63 3.61
CA CYS A 238 -17.84 -10.55 3.88
C CYS A 238 -18.29 -11.74 4.73
N TYR A 239 -19.53 -11.69 5.21
CA TYR A 239 -20.19 -12.85 5.78
C TYR A 239 -20.92 -13.63 4.68
N VAL A 240 -20.81 -14.97 4.73
CA VAL A 240 -21.66 -15.91 4.01
C VAL A 240 -22.54 -16.59 5.03
N ILE A 241 -23.85 -16.51 4.83
CA ILE A 241 -24.88 -17.03 5.74
C ILE A 241 -25.70 -18.09 5.01
N ASP A 242 -25.73 -19.30 5.54
CA ASP A 242 -26.54 -20.42 5.04
C ASP A 242 -27.24 -21.14 6.21
N GLY A 243 -28.53 -20.90 6.35
CA GLY A 243 -29.29 -21.31 7.52
C GLY A 243 -28.76 -20.66 8.79
N GLU A 244 -28.38 -21.47 9.76
CA GLU A 244 -27.80 -21.05 11.05
C GLU A 244 -26.27 -20.84 10.95
N THR A 245 -25.64 -21.22 9.85
CA THR A 245 -24.19 -21.16 9.70
C THR A 245 -23.77 -19.81 9.11
N CYS A 246 -22.76 -19.19 9.72
CA CYS A 246 -22.20 -17.92 9.28
C CYS A 246 -20.67 -18.03 9.22
N TRP A 247 -20.09 -17.72 8.05
CA TRP A 247 -18.63 -17.70 7.84
C TRP A 247 -18.18 -16.31 7.45
N ALA A 248 -17.15 -15.78 8.10
CA ALA A 248 -16.41 -14.63 7.62
C ALA A 248 -15.39 -15.10 6.58
N ILE A 249 -15.66 -14.88 5.31
CA ILE A 249 -14.79 -15.30 4.21
C ILE A 249 -13.99 -14.15 3.66
N LYS A 250 -12.87 -14.46 2.99
CA LYS A 250 -12.08 -13.52 2.19
C LYS A 250 -12.30 -13.79 0.70
N ILE A 251 -12.40 -12.69 -0.09
CA ILE A 251 -12.52 -12.77 -1.54
C ILE A 251 -11.28 -12.10 -2.15
N TYR A 252 -10.52 -12.87 -2.92
CA TYR A 252 -9.27 -12.42 -3.54
C TYR A 252 -9.45 -12.00 -4.98
N GLU A 253 -10.31 -12.73 -5.71
CA GLU A 253 -10.51 -12.51 -7.14
C GLU A 253 -11.98 -12.70 -7.51
N ALA A 254 -12.48 -11.80 -8.34
CA ALA A 254 -13.82 -11.87 -8.91
C ALA A 254 -13.80 -11.29 -10.34
N ILE A 255 -14.88 -11.52 -11.07
CA ILE A 255 -15.20 -10.84 -12.33
C ILE A 255 -16.59 -10.21 -12.16
N PHE A 256 -16.73 -8.94 -12.51
CA PHE A 256 -18.05 -8.31 -12.59
C PHE A 256 -18.66 -8.54 -13.96
N VAL A 257 -19.89 -9.02 -14.00
CA VAL A 257 -20.69 -9.22 -15.19
C VAL A 257 -21.93 -8.34 -15.08
N GLU A 258 -21.94 -7.25 -15.82
CA GLU A 258 -23.07 -6.33 -15.86
C GLU A 258 -24.22 -7.00 -16.63
N THR A 259 -25.37 -7.14 -15.99
CA THR A 259 -26.55 -7.79 -16.58
C THR A 259 -27.79 -7.36 -15.81
N PRO A 260 -28.82 -6.80 -16.45
CA PRO A 260 -30.10 -6.52 -15.80
C PRO A 260 -30.73 -7.79 -15.23
N HIS A 261 -31.26 -7.72 -14.03
CA HIS A 261 -31.94 -8.81 -13.35
C HIS A 261 -32.96 -8.28 -12.33
N THR A 262 -33.79 -9.18 -11.80
CA THR A 262 -34.77 -8.88 -10.75
C THR A 262 -34.50 -9.68 -9.47
N GLU A 263 -33.32 -10.27 -9.36
CA GLU A 263 -32.95 -11.14 -8.26
C GLU A 263 -32.60 -10.34 -7.01
N ARG A 264 -32.67 -10.99 -5.86
CA ARG A 264 -32.36 -10.36 -4.57
C ARG A 264 -30.87 -10.07 -4.46
N VAL A 265 -30.49 -8.83 -4.24
CA VAL A 265 -29.11 -8.43 -3.96
C VAL A 265 -28.54 -9.18 -2.75
N GLY A 266 -27.29 -9.61 -2.85
CA GLY A 266 -26.62 -10.41 -1.83
C GLY A 266 -26.93 -11.90 -1.90
N GLN A 267 -27.72 -12.37 -2.84
CA GLN A 267 -27.95 -13.81 -3.02
C GLN A 267 -26.68 -14.52 -3.49
N TRP A 268 -26.34 -15.64 -2.83
CA TRP A 268 -25.24 -16.52 -3.20
C TRP A 268 -25.75 -17.62 -4.11
N LYS A 269 -25.35 -17.59 -5.36
CA LYS A 269 -25.80 -18.54 -6.38
C LYS A 269 -24.68 -19.47 -6.78
N THR A 270 -24.95 -20.76 -6.80
CA THR A 270 -23.96 -21.76 -7.18
C THR A 270 -24.43 -22.59 -8.38
N THR A 271 -23.48 -22.97 -9.22
CA THR A 271 -23.59 -24.04 -10.21
C THR A 271 -22.62 -25.16 -9.80
N LYS A 272 -22.42 -26.15 -10.67
CA LYS A 272 -21.39 -27.18 -10.43
C LYS A 272 -19.95 -26.62 -10.36
N LYS A 273 -19.69 -25.42 -10.95
CA LYS A 273 -18.32 -24.87 -11.10
C LYS A 273 -18.19 -23.42 -10.69
N GLU A 274 -19.26 -22.71 -10.46
CA GLU A 274 -19.25 -21.27 -10.30
C GLU A 274 -20.00 -20.84 -9.05
N ILE A 275 -19.48 -19.77 -8.44
CA ILE A 275 -20.11 -19.04 -7.37
C ILE A 275 -20.35 -17.62 -7.88
N ASN A 276 -21.61 -17.18 -7.88
CA ASN A 276 -22.00 -15.84 -8.28
C ASN A 276 -22.72 -15.15 -7.13
N ILE A 277 -22.39 -13.89 -6.88
CA ILE A 277 -23.07 -13.05 -5.88
C ILE A 277 -23.85 -11.98 -6.65
N VAL A 278 -25.13 -11.83 -6.33
CA VAL A 278 -26.02 -10.85 -6.96
C VAL A 278 -25.71 -9.47 -6.42
N VAL A 279 -25.48 -8.50 -7.32
CA VAL A 279 -25.33 -7.06 -7.04
C VAL A 279 -26.38 -6.28 -7.82
N PRO A 280 -26.68 -5.01 -7.54
CA PRO A 280 -27.82 -4.27 -8.14
C PRO A 280 -27.89 -4.28 -9.67
N ASP A 281 -26.74 -4.32 -10.32
CA ASP A 281 -26.57 -4.16 -11.79
C ASP A 281 -25.93 -5.39 -12.46
N GLY A 282 -25.86 -6.53 -11.74
CA GLY A 282 -25.30 -7.74 -12.32
C GLY A 282 -24.86 -8.77 -11.30
N TYR A 283 -23.76 -9.45 -11.62
CA TYR A 283 -23.21 -10.53 -10.81
C TYR A 283 -21.71 -10.39 -10.61
N LEU A 284 -21.26 -10.70 -9.40
CA LEU A 284 -19.84 -10.93 -9.12
C LEU A 284 -19.57 -12.44 -9.20
N LYS A 285 -18.90 -12.85 -10.25
CA LYS A 285 -18.40 -14.20 -10.43
C LYS A 285 -17.14 -14.38 -9.62
N ILE A 286 -17.23 -15.10 -8.50
CA ILE A 286 -16.10 -15.32 -7.59
C ILE A 286 -15.14 -16.35 -8.19
N LYS A 287 -13.86 -16.00 -8.23
CA LYS A 287 -12.79 -16.85 -8.76
C LYS A 287 -11.98 -17.50 -7.66
N VAL A 288 -11.51 -16.70 -6.70
CA VAL A 288 -10.64 -17.16 -5.61
C VAL A 288 -11.14 -16.58 -4.30
N LEU A 289 -11.34 -17.46 -3.30
CA LEU A 289 -11.84 -17.10 -1.98
C LEU A 289 -11.20 -17.97 -0.89
N GLN A 290 -11.44 -17.62 0.36
CA GLN A 290 -10.91 -18.35 1.51
C GLN A 290 -11.93 -18.39 2.64
N PHE A 291 -12.32 -19.59 3.05
CA PHE A 291 -13.11 -19.83 4.26
C PHE A 291 -12.22 -19.85 5.51
N PRO A 292 -12.79 -19.58 6.71
CA PRO A 292 -12.04 -19.65 7.97
C PRO A 292 -11.34 -21.00 8.15
N GLY A 293 -10.06 -20.97 8.52
CA GLY A 293 -9.25 -22.19 8.74
C GLY A 293 -8.88 -22.98 7.49
N LYS A 294 -9.26 -22.51 6.29
CA LYS A 294 -8.91 -23.15 5.01
C LYS A 294 -7.82 -22.35 4.28
N LYS A 295 -7.17 -22.98 3.29
CA LYS A 295 -6.29 -22.28 2.33
C LYS A 295 -7.13 -21.49 1.33
N LYS A 296 -6.48 -20.63 0.54
CA LYS A 296 -7.09 -20.04 -0.66
C LYS A 296 -7.52 -21.16 -1.60
N MET A 297 -8.72 -21.03 -2.16
CA MET A 297 -9.33 -22.01 -3.07
C MET A 297 -10.03 -21.30 -4.22
N THR A 298 -10.05 -21.94 -5.37
CA THR A 298 -10.95 -21.54 -6.46
C THR A 298 -12.40 -21.84 -6.10
N ALA A 299 -13.35 -21.17 -6.74
CA ALA A 299 -14.77 -21.45 -6.56
C ALA A 299 -15.10 -22.94 -6.78
N GLN A 300 -14.49 -23.56 -7.79
CA GLN A 300 -14.70 -24.98 -8.08
C GLN A 300 -14.18 -25.91 -6.95
N GLU A 301 -13.00 -25.62 -6.39
CA GLU A 301 -12.47 -26.39 -5.25
C GLU A 301 -13.36 -26.28 -4.02
N VAL A 302 -13.95 -25.09 -3.77
CA VAL A 302 -14.94 -24.93 -2.68
C VAL A 302 -16.16 -25.79 -2.93
N LEU A 303 -16.73 -25.74 -4.15
CA LEU A 303 -17.94 -26.48 -4.51
C LEU A 303 -17.75 -28.00 -4.56
N ASN A 304 -16.53 -28.48 -4.74
CA ASN A 304 -16.22 -29.92 -4.63
C ASN A 304 -16.34 -30.44 -3.19
N GLY A 305 -16.21 -29.57 -2.19
CA GLY A 305 -16.22 -29.94 -0.77
C GLY A 305 -17.35 -29.32 0.05
N MET A 306 -18.11 -28.39 -0.49
CA MET A 306 -19.19 -27.69 0.21
C MET A 306 -20.43 -27.56 -0.67
N GLN A 307 -21.58 -27.73 -0.05
CA GLN A 307 -22.89 -27.51 -0.67
C GLN A 307 -23.55 -26.32 0.02
N PHE A 308 -24.22 -25.48 -0.76
CA PHE A 308 -24.92 -24.30 -0.29
C PHE A 308 -26.40 -24.40 -0.64
N SER A 309 -27.26 -24.00 0.28
CA SER A 309 -28.71 -23.98 0.05
C SER A 309 -29.11 -22.82 -0.91
N SER A 310 -30.31 -22.91 -1.43
CA SER A 310 -30.88 -21.79 -2.24
C SER A 310 -31.15 -20.52 -1.41
N GLN A 311 -31.10 -20.60 -0.09
CA GLN A 311 -31.24 -19.46 0.84
C GLN A 311 -29.90 -18.82 1.23
N CYS A 312 -28.80 -19.36 0.75
CA CYS A 312 -27.47 -18.83 1.04
C CYS A 312 -27.34 -17.39 0.54
N ARG A 313 -26.76 -16.51 1.37
CA ARG A 313 -26.59 -15.09 1.07
C ARG A 313 -25.30 -14.53 1.66
N VAL A 314 -24.94 -13.34 1.22
CA VAL A 314 -23.80 -12.55 1.76
C VAL A 314 -24.31 -11.29 2.46
N GLU A 315 -23.53 -10.88 3.48
CA GLU A 315 -23.69 -9.62 4.22
C GLU A 315 -22.34 -8.96 4.49
#